data_bf87a32c7b2f5ecdc26a97326aaf4a96
#
_entry.id   bf87a32c7b2f5ecdc26a97326aaf4a96
#
_cell.length_a   1.000
_cell.length_b   1.000
_cell.length_c   1.000
_cell.angle_alpha   90.00
_cell.angle_beta   90.00
_cell.angle_gamma   90.00
#
_symmetry.space_group_name_H-M   'P 1'
#
loop_
_entity.id
_entity.type
_entity.pdbx_description
1 polymer ?
#
loop_
_entity_poly.entity_id
_entity_poly.type
_entity_poly.pdbx_seq_one_letter_code
_entity_poly.pdbx_strand_id
1 'polypeptide(L)'
;GEQERPPAPISPPEPAAVNQVLQITAVEETWIKVVIDDEKTREVTLNPGDQLSLEAAVGYELLIGNAAGIRMTLNGEPVGIVGKSGQVKSLKLP
;
A
#
# COMPACT_ATOMS: atom_id res chain seq x y z
N GLY A 1 -35.06 1.75 8.99
CA GLY A 1 -34.61 1.71 8.70
C GLY A 1 -34.48 1.52 8.50
N GLU A 2 -34.48 1.57 8.81
CA GLU A 2 -34.20 1.57 8.48
C GLU A 2 -33.88 1.53 7.98
N GLN A 3 -33.97 1.43 8.43
CA GLN A 3 -33.57 1.49 7.91
C GLN A 3 -33.19 1.54 7.30
N GLU A 4 -33.23 1.49 7.61
CA GLU A 4 -32.80 1.61 6.92
C GLU A 4 -32.23 1.86 6.28
N ARG A 5 -31.88 1.77 6.48
CA ARG A 5 -31.29 2.04 5.75
C ARG A 5 -31.05 2.05 4.85
N PRO A 6 -30.84 2.32 4.58
CA PRO A 6 -30.55 2.18 3.63
C PRO A 6 -29.86 1.95 2.98
N PRO A 7 -29.53 1.92 2.79
CA PRO A 7 -28.81 1.71 2.09
C PRO A 7 -28.24 2.05 1.36
N ALA A 8 -27.93 2.14 1.52
CA ALA A 8 -27.41 2.36 0.77
C ALA A 8 -27.23 2.63 -0.09
N PRO A 9 -27.02 2.97 -0.22
CA PRO A 9 -26.74 3.16 -1.16
C PRO A 9 -26.08 2.90 -1.97
N ILE A 10 -26.00 2.82 -2.14
CA ILE A 10 -25.40 2.55 -2.86
C ILE A 10 -24.97 3.06 -3.78
N SER A 11 -24.57 3.44 -3.77
CA SER A 11 -24.06 3.97 -4.60
C SER A 11 -23.48 3.61 -5.51
N PRO A 12 -23.37 3.93 -6.24
CA PRO A 12 -22.80 3.59 -7.22
C PRO A 12 -21.61 3.79 -7.28
N PRO A 13 -21.11 3.21 -7.23
CA PRO A 13 -19.98 3.28 -7.18
C PRO A 13 -19.44 3.66 -8.24
N GLU A 14 -19.11 4.43 -8.26
CA GLU A 14 -18.46 4.81 -9.13
C GLU A 14 -17.36 4.08 -9.30
N PRO A 15 -17.03 3.69 -10.38
CA PRO A 15 -15.94 2.92 -10.65
C PRO A 15 -14.69 3.56 -10.26
N ALA A 16 -14.67 4.80 -10.35
CA ALA A 16 -13.50 5.48 -9.93
C ALA A 16 -13.27 5.30 -8.47
N ALA A 17 -14.24 4.84 -7.78
CA ALA A 17 -14.09 4.63 -6.38
C ALA A 17 -13.39 3.35 -6.05
N VAL A 18 -12.96 2.60 -7.04
CA VAL A 18 -12.23 1.39 -6.75
C VAL A 18 -10.89 1.75 -6.15
N ASN A 19 -10.67 1.37 -4.94
CA ASN A 19 -9.41 1.60 -4.27
C ASN A 19 -8.48 0.43 -4.52
N GLN A 20 -7.21 0.77 -4.70
CA GLN A 20 -6.17 -0.24 -4.76
C GLN A 20 -5.69 -0.51 -3.36
N VAL A 21 -5.46 -1.77 -3.03
CA VAL A 21 -5.00 -2.16 -1.71
C VAL A 21 -3.58 -2.67 -1.84
N LEU A 22 -2.68 -1.99 -1.16
CA LEU A 22 -1.27 -2.38 -1.11
C LEU A 22 -1.00 -2.99 0.25
N GLN A 23 -0.55 -4.22 0.27
CA GLN A 23 -0.18 -4.90 1.50
C GLN A 23 1.32 -5.10 1.53
N ILE A 24 1.94 -4.71 2.61
CA ILE A 24 3.38 -4.78 2.77
C ILE A 24 3.67 -5.61 4.01
N THR A 25 4.56 -6.60 3.86
CA THR A 25 5.00 -7.43 4.96
C THR A 25 6.51 -7.30 5.05
N ALA A 26 7.00 -7.01 6.25
CA ALA A 26 8.44 -6.91 6.47
C ALA A 26 8.99 -8.28 6.82
N VAL A 27 10.07 -8.67 6.15
CA VAL A 27 10.80 -9.89 6.49
C VAL A 27 12.13 -9.56 7.14
N GLU A 28 12.58 -8.31 7.02
CA GLU A 28 13.71 -7.76 7.74
C GLU A 28 13.31 -6.36 8.18
N GLU A 29 14.06 -5.80 9.11
CA GLU A 29 13.78 -4.43 9.51
C GLU A 29 13.98 -3.49 8.34
N THR A 30 13.03 -2.59 8.11
CA THR A 30 13.10 -1.64 7.01
C THR A 30 12.27 -0.42 7.35
N TRP A 31 12.60 0.71 6.73
CA TRP A 31 11.73 1.88 6.79
C TRP A 31 11.15 2.10 5.41
N ILE A 32 9.95 2.65 5.40
CA ILE A 32 9.23 2.90 4.15
C ILE A 32 8.64 4.29 4.22
N LYS A 33 8.80 5.03 3.15
CA LYS A 33 8.09 6.29 2.96
C LYS A 33 7.17 6.09 1.76
N VAL A 34 5.89 6.33 1.96
CA VAL A 34 4.93 6.12 0.89
C VAL A 34 4.12 7.39 0.70
N VAL A 35 3.97 7.81 -0.57
CA VAL A 35 3.11 8.90 -0.95
C VAL A 35 1.90 8.28 -1.63
N ILE A 36 0.72 8.55 -1.10
CA ILE A 36 -0.52 7.96 -1.57
C ILE A 36 -1.26 9.02 -2.36
N ASP A 37 -1.57 8.71 -3.62
CA ASP A 37 -2.35 9.60 -4.50
C ASP A 37 -1.74 11.00 -4.62
N ASP A 38 -0.42 11.09 -4.52
CA ASP A 38 0.32 12.36 -4.59
C ASP A 38 -0.15 13.36 -3.52
N GLU A 39 -0.80 12.91 -2.48
CA GLU A 39 -1.34 13.78 -1.45
C GLU A 39 -0.87 13.46 -0.06
N LYS A 40 -0.93 12.20 0.32
CA LYS A 40 -0.65 11.80 1.70
C LYS A 40 0.68 11.11 1.76
N THR A 41 1.50 11.52 2.71
CA THR A 41 2.80 10.91 2.93
C THR A 41 2.79 10.19 4.27
N ARG A 42 3.27 8.95 4.28
CA ARG A 42 3.44 8.19 5.50
C ARG A 42 4.85 7.66 5.55
N GLU A 43 5.44 7.75 6.73
CA GLU A 43 6.72 7.12 6.99
C GLU A 43 6.54 6.17 8.15
N VAL A 44 7.08 4.98 8.02
CA VAL A 44 6.93 3.98 9.05
C VAL A 44 8.14 3.06 9.03
N THR A 45 8.56 2.62 10.21
CA THR A 45 9.60 1.61 10.35
C THR A 45 8.90 0.29 10.66
N LEU A 46 9.24 -0.73 9.91
CA LEU A 46 8.66 -2.06 10.08
C LEU A 46 9.73 -3.01 10.57
N ASN A 47 9.36 -3.83 11.54
CA ASN A 47 10.23 -4.90 12.03
C ASN A 47 9.80 -6.21 11.40
N PRO A 48 10.66 -7.24 11.41
CA PRO A 48 10.29 -8.51 10.81
C PRO A 48 8.97 -9.02 11.37
N GLY A 49 8.06 -9.38 10.48
CA GLY A 49 6.73 -9.85 10.85
C GLY A 49 5.67 -8.76 10.87
N ASP A 50 6.05 -7.49 10.80
CA ASP A 50 5.06 -6.42 10.77
C ASP A 50 4.39 -6.35 9.40
N GLN A 51 3.14 -5.94 9.41
CA GLN A 51 2.35 -5.80 8.20
C GLN A 51 1.73 -4.42 8.14
N LEU A 52 1.60 -3.90 6.93
CA LEU A 52 1.00 -2.59 6.68
C LEU A 52 0.06 -2.71 5.49
N SER A 53 -1.14 -2.17 5.63
CA SER A 53 -2.11 -2.16 4.55
C SER A 53 -2.46 -0.73 4.22
N LEU A 54 -2.41 -0.38 2.94
CA LEU A 54 -2.67 0.98 2.48
C LEU A 54 -3.66 0.94 1.32
N GLU A 55 -4.47 1.99 1.20
CA GLU A 55 -5.42 2.11 0.11
C GLU A 55 -5.18 3.40 -0.64
N ALA A 56 -5.30 3.35 -1.96
CA ALA A 56 -5.15 4.51 -2.81
C ALA A 56 -6.11 4.41 -3.99
N ALA A 57 -6.55 5.55 -4.49
CA ALA A 57 -7.42 5.59 -5.66
C ALA A 57 -6.60 5.69 -6.94
N VAL A 58 -5.48 6.40 -6.89
CA VAL A 58 -4.67 6.68 -8.09
C VAL A 58 -3.40 5.85 -8.10
N GLY A 59 -2.68 5.82 -6.99
CA GLY A 59 -1.45 5.06 -6.96
C GLY A 59 -0.56 5.40 -5.79
N TYR A 60 0.64 4.84 -5.81
CA TYR A 60 1.61 4.98 -4.73
C TYR A 60 2.98 5.30 -5.27
N GLU A 61 3.72 6.09 -4.50
CA GLU A 61 5.17 6.23 -4.70
C GLU A 61 5.83 5.79 -3.41
N LEU A 62 6.75 4.86 -3.51
CA LEU A 62 7.38 4.29 -2.33
C LEU A 62 8.88 4.49 -2.37
N LEU A 63 9.44 4.77 -1.21
CA LEU A 63 10.87 4.75 -1.00
C LEU A 63 11.12 3.75 0.11
N ILE A 64 11.89 2.72 -0.20
CA ILE A 64 12.08 1.58 0.68
C ILE A 64 13.53 1.57 1.13
N GLY A 65 13.74 1.57 2.45
CA GLY A 65 15.09 1.66 2.99
C GLY A 65 15.86 0.36 2.92
N ASN A 66 15.16 -0.78 2.83
CA ASN A 66 15.82 -2.08 2.75
C ASN A 66 15.02 -2.93 1.77
N ALA A 67 15.46 -2.92 0.53
CA ALA A 67 14.67 -3.51 -0.55
C ALA A 67 14.46 -5.01 -0.39
N ALA A 68 15.41 -5.70 0.17
CA ALA A 68 15.26 -7.14 0.39
C ALA A 68 14.42 -7.46 1.61
N GLY A 69 14.06 -6.44 2.39
CA GLY A 69 13.38 -6.65 3.66
C GLY A 69 11.88 -6.66 3.60
N ILE A 70 11.27 -6.52 2.43
CA ILE A 70 9.82 -6.47 2.35
C ILE A 70 9.29 -7.32 1.21
N ARG A 71 8.03 -7.70 1.37
CA ARG A 71 7.21 -8.29 0.33
C ARG A 71 5.96 -7.47 0.20
N MET A 72 5.48 -7.29 -1.01
CA MET A 72 4.29 -6.50 -1.27
C MET A 72 3.34 -7.23 -2.19
N THR A 73 2.05 -6.99 -1.99
CA THR A 73 1.03 -7.37 -2.97
C THR A 73 0.19 -6.14 -3.25
N LEU A 74 -0.19 -5.98 -4.50
CA LEU A 74 -1.10 -4.94 -4.93
C LEU A 74 -2.37 -5.62 -5.43
N ASN A 75 -3.47 -5.38 -4.75
CA ASN A 75 -4.75 -6.01 -5.05
C ASN A 75 -4.62 -7.54 -5.05
N GLY A 76 -3.80 -8.06 -4.13
CA GLY A 76 -3.59 -9.50 -4.01
C GLY A 76 -2.55 -10.09 -4.93
N GLU A 77 -1.94 -9.28 -5.79
CA GLU A 77 -0.94 -9.78 -6.73
C GLU A 77 0.45 -9.38 -6.29
N PRO A 78 1.41 -10.29 -6.34
CA PRO A 78 2.77 -9.96 -5.90
C PRO A 78 3.39 -8.85 -6.73
N VAL A 79 4.06 -7.95 -6.05
CA VAL A 79 4.84 -6.90 -6.70
C VAL A 79 6.30 -7.32 -6.60
N GLY A 80 6.95 -7.49 -7.74
CA GLY A 80 8.36 -7.86 -7.75
C GLY A 80 9.23 -6.70 -7.36
N ILE A 81 10.03 -6.88 -6.32
CA ILE A 81 10.99 -5.90 -5.90
C ILE A 81 12.35 -6.53 -6.00
N VAL A 82 13.22 -5.89 -6.77
CA VAL A 82 14.56 -6.38 -6.96
C VAL A 82 15.50 -5.50 -6.19
N GLY A 83 16.23 -6.07 -5.25
CA GLY A 83 17.18 -5.30 -4.47
C GLY A 83 17.87 -6.17 -3.45
N LYS A 84 18.92 -5.61 -2.87
CA LYS A 84 19.72 -6.30 -1.86
C LYS A 84 19.37 -5.77 -0.49
N SER A 85 19.77 -6.53 0.53
CA SER A 85 19.65 -6.09 1.91
C SER A 85 20.35 -4.75 2.07
N GLY A 86 19.68 -3.82 2.70
CA GLY A 86 20.22 -2.49 2.95
C GLY A 86 20.17 -1.55 1.76
N GLN A 87 19.70 -2.01 0.62
CA GLN A 87 19.63 -1.15 -0.57
C GLN A 87 18.34 -0.33 -0.55
N VAL A 88 18.49 0.97 -0.78
CA VAL A 88 17.35 1.86 -0.89
C VAL A 88 16.79 1.76 -2.30
N LYS A 89 15.47 1.64 -2.39
CA LYS A 89 14.81 1.46 -3.67
C LYS A 89 13.58 2.36 -3.75
N SER A 90 13.36 2.99 -4.89
CA SER A 90 12.13 3.72 -5.12
C SER A 90 11.28 2.97 -6.12
N LEU A 91 9.95 3.08 -5.95
CA LEU A 91 9.01 2.31 -6.74
C LEU A 91 7.74 3.11 -6.91
N LYS A 92 7.19 3.10 -8.11
CA LYS A 92 5.93 3.77 -8.38
C LYS A 92 4.92 2.73 -8.83
N LEU A 93 3.77 2.70 -8.19
CA LEU A 93 2.70 1.78 -8.51
C LEU A 93 1.50 2.54 -9.05
N PRO A 94 0.80 1.97 -10.03
CA PRO A 94 -0.36 2.63 -10.63
C PRO A 94 -1.54 2.69 -9.72
#